data_f1f8ed8701d98793e8e1dd17f2617c83
#
_entry.id   f1f8ed8701d98793e8e1dd17f2617c83
#
_cell.length_a   1.000
_cell.length_b   1.000
_cell.length_c   1.000
_cell.angle_alpha   90.00
_cell.angle_beta   90.00
_cell.angle_gamma   90.00
#
_symmetry.space_group_name_H-M   'P 1'
#
loop_
_entity.id
_entity.type
_entity.pdbx_description
1 polymer ?
#
loop_
_entity_poly.entity_id
_entity_poly.type
_entity_poly.pdbx_seq_one_letter_code
_entity_poly.pdbx_strand_id
1 'polypeptide(L)'
;MTIKRIMVSGRVQAVGFRDWVVRAAKTEGITGWVRNRNDGSVEIVASGEEEAVGRFADACREGPALARVDHVEVLAADNEKPGKGFTKRFTA
;
A
#
# COMPACT_ATOMS: atom_id res chain seq x y z
N MET A 1 -10.02 -10.62 10.35
CA MET A 1 -8.97 -10.01 9.50
C MET A 1 -9.60 -9.22 8.38
N THR A 2 -8.95 -8.15 8.01
CA THR A 2 -9.43 -7.23 6.97
C THR A 2 -8.45 -7.26 5.81
N ILE A 3 -8.96 -7.27 4.59
CA ILE A 3 -8.14 -7.17 3.38
C ILE A 3 -8.64 -5.97 2.57
N LYS A 4 -7.76 -5.02 2.30
CA LYS A 4 -8.09 -3.81 1.56
C LYS A 4 -7.15 -3.62 0.38
N ARG A 5 -7.69 -3.05 -0.69
CA ARG A 5 -6.89 -2.53 -1.81
C ARG A 5 -6.80 -1.03 -1.63
N ILE A 6 -5.58 -0.51 -1.63
CA ILE A 6 -5.31 0.91 -1.46
C ILE A 6 -4.68 1.42 -2.75
N MET A 7 -5.36 2.36 -3.41
CA MET A 7 -4.85 2.97 -4.63
C MET A 7 -4.37 4.37 -4.30
N VAL A 8 -3.10 4.64 -4.60
CA VAL A 8 -2.46 5.91 -4.27
C VAL A 8 -2.04 6.59 -5.56
N SER A 9 -2.45 7.83 -5.75
CA SER A 9 -2.09 8.61 -6.93
C SER A 9 -1.42 9.92 -6.53
N GLY A 10 -0.73 10.53 -7.50
CA GLY A 10 0.09 11.71 -7.30
C GLY A 10 1.52 11.43 -7.72
N ARG A 11 2.47 12.12 -7.11
CA ARG A 11 3.89 11.87 -7.36
C ARG A 11 4.37 10.76 -6.42
N VAL A 12 4.11 9.51 -6.81
CA VAL A 12 4.31 8.34 -5.94
C VAL A 12 5.20 7.26 -6.56
N GLN A 13 5.59 7.40 -7.83
CA GLN A 13 6.55 6.50 -8.45
C GLN A 13 7.92 7.17 -8.52
N ALA A 14 8.99 6.35 -8.48
CA ALA A 14 10.38 6.81 -8.55
C ALA A 14 10.80 7.73 -7.41
N VAL A 15 10.10 7.67 -6.27
CA VAL A 15 10.40 8.48 -5.07
C VAL A 15 10.58 7.62 -3.82
N GLY A 16 10.79 6.30 -3.99
CA GLY A 16 10.96 5.37 -2.87
C GLY A 16 9.67 4.98 -2.17
N PHE A 17 8.52 5.22 -2.80
CA PHE A 17 7.22 4.97 -2.16
C PHE A 17 7.02 3.48 -1.87
N ARG A 18 7.34 2.60 -2.83
CA ARG A 18 7.14 1.15 -2.61
C ARG A 18 7.98 0.61 -1.47
N ASP A 19 9.24 1.04 -1.37
CA ASP A 19 10.10 0.61 -0.27
C ASP A 19 9.60 1.14 1.07
N TRP A 20 9.12 2.38 1.09
CA TRP A 20 8.50 2.97 2.28
C TRP A 20 7.27 2.17 2.70
N VAL A 21 6.42 1.78 1.73
CA VAL A 21 5.21 0.98 1.99
C VAL A 21 5.57 -0.35 2.63
N VAL A 22 6.59 -1.03 2.11
CA VAL A 22 7.04 -2.31 2.67
C VAL A 22 7.44 -2.15 4.12
N ARG A 23 8.22 -1.11 4.44
CA ARG A 23 8.64 -0.85 5.83
C ARG A 23 7.46 -0.52 6.72
N ALA A 24 6.55 0.33 6.26
CA ALA A 24 5.37 0.71 7.03
C ALA A 24 4.47 -0.50 7.31
N ALA A 25 4.27 -1.36 6.31
CA ALA A 25 3.47 -2.56 6.47
C ALA A 25 4.08 -3.52 7.51
N LYS A 26 5.39 -3.71 7.45
CA LYS A 26 6.07 -4.57 8.41
C LYS A 26 5.95 -4.04 9.83
N THR A 27 6.05 -2.73 10.01
CA THR A 27 5.88 -2.10 11.32
C THR A 27 4.50 -2.36 11.89
N GLU A 28 3.47 -2.38 11.07
CA GLU A 28 2.10 -2.62 11.50
C GLU A 28 1.72 -4.11 11.53
N GLY A 29 2.64 -5.01 11.15
CA GLY A 29 2.33 -6.44 11.11
C GLY A 29 1.38 -6.83 9.98
N ILE A 30 1.39 -6.07 8.90
CA ILE A 30 0.50 -6.27 7.75
C ILE A 30 1.19 -7.15 6.71
N THR A 31 0.41 -8.06 6.11
CA THR A 31 0.86 -8.87 4.98
C THR A 31 0.21 -8.36 3.70
N GLY A 32 0.82 -8.68 2.56
CA GLY A 32 0.30 -8.27 1.27
C GLY A 32 1.39 -7.92 0.29
N TRP A 33 1.10 -6.95 -0.58
CA TRP A 33 2.05 -6.56 -1.62
C TRP A 33 1.77 -5.14 -2.11
N VAL A 34 2.76 -4.58 -2.80
CA VAL A 34 2.68 -3.26 -3.42
C VAL A 34 3.32 -3.31 -4.80
N ARG A 35 2.73 -2.60 -5.76
CA ARG A 35 3.30 -2.46 -7.09
C ARG A 35 2.96 -1.11 -7.70
N ASN A 36 3.81 -0.66 -8.61
CA ASN A 36 3.49 0.46 -9.49
C ASN A 36 2.49 0.01 -10.55
N ARG A 37 1.65 0.94 -11.01
CA ARG A 37 0.77 0.74 -12.15
C ARG A 37 1.26 1.55 -13.32
N ASN A 38 0.88 1.11 -14.54
CA ASN A 38 1.28 1.81 -15.76
C ASN A 38 0.66 3.21 -15.86
N ASP A 39 -0.41 3.48 -15.14
CA ASP A 39 -1.06 4.79 -15.13
C ASP A 39 -0.41 5.80 -14.16
N GLY A 40 0.68 5.42 -13.52
CA GLY A 40 1.40 6.27 -12.58
C GLY A 40 0.99 6.10 -11.12
N SER A 41 -0.05 5.34 -10.85
CA SER A 41 -0.49 5.08 -9.47
C SER A 41 0.31 3.96 -8.83
N VAL A 42 0.12 3.80 -7.51
CA VAL A 42 0.66 2.68 -6.73
C VAL A 42 -0.53 1.90 -6.18
N GLU A 43 -0.50 0.59 -6.36
CA GLU A 43 -1.53 -0.32 -5.88
C GLU A 43 -0.98 -1.16 -4.73
N ILE A 44 -1.75 -1.22 -3.63
CA ILE A 44 -1.38 -1.96 -2.44
C ILE A 44 -2.52 -2.91 -2.08
N VAL A 45 -2.20 -4.16 -1.76
CA VAL A 45 -3.15 -5.06 -1.10
C VAL A 45 -2.61 -5.31 0.30
N ALA A 46 -3.40 -4.99 1.30
CA ALA A 46 -2.99 -5.04 2.70
C ALA A 46 -3.97 -5.90 3.51
N SER A 47 -3.44 -6.86 4.26
CA SER A 47 -4.21 -7.76 5.09
C SER A 47 -3.68 -7.75 6.52
N GLY A 48 -4.59 -7.68 7.49
CA GLY A 48 -4.22 -7.68 8.90
C GLY A 48 -5.40 -7.31 9.78
N GLU A 49 -5.09 -6.97 11.02
CA GLU A 49 -6.08 -6.45 11.96
C GLU A 49 -6.67 -5.18 11.39
N GLU A 50 -7.97 -4.98 11.59
CA GLU A 50 -8.68 -3.84 11.01
C GLU A 50 -8.05 -2.51 11.42
N GLU A 51 -7.70 -2.37 12.69
CA GLU A 51 -7.08 -1.13 13.19
C GLU A 51 -5.70 -0.90 12.59
N ALA A 52 -4.91 -1.96 12.43
CA ALA A 52 -3.57 -1.86 11.83
C ALA A 52 -3.67 -1.47 10.35
N VAL A 53 -4.60 -2.07 9.61
CA VAL A 53 -4.83 -1.72 8.21
C VAL A 53 -5.28 -0.25 8.09
N GLY A 54 -6.13 0.21 9.01
CA GLY A 54 -6.56 1.61 9.06
C GLY A 54 -5.41 2.58 9.27
N ARG A 55 -4.53 2.29 10.25
CA ARG A 55 -3.34 3.12 10.50
C ARG A 55 -2.41 3.14 9.30
N PHE A 56 -2.23 1.98 8.68
CA PHE A 56 -1.38 1.86 7.50
C PHE A 56 -1.94 2.68 6.33
N ALA A 57 -3.25 2.60 6.07
CA ALA A 57 -3.90 3.38 5.02
C ALA A 57 -3.75 4.88 5.29
N ASP A 58 -3.91 5.31 6.54
CA ASP A 58 -3.74 6.71 6.90
C ASP A 58 -2.29 7.16 6.69
N ALA A 59 -1.32 6.32 7.03
CA ALA A 59 0.10 6.64 6.79
C ALA A 59 0.39 6.79 5.29
N CYS A 60 -0.28 6.03 4.43
CA CYS A 60 -0.10 6.13 2.98
C CYS A 60 -0.53 7.49 2.42
N ARG A 61 -1.38 8.24 3.13
CA ARG A 61 -1.79 9.57 2.70
C ARG A 61 -0.64 10.58 2.77
N GLU A 62 0.34 10.32 3.60
CA GLU A 62 1.54 11.16 3.68
C GLU A 62 2.68 10.60 2.85
N GLY A 63 2.97 9.31 3.01
CA GLY A 63 4.06 8.65 2.30
C GLY A 63 5.44 9.17 2.73
N PRO A 64 6.48 8.83 1.98
CA PRO A 64 7.83 9.31 2.25
C PRO A 64 8.00 10.78 1.87
N ALA A 65 9.09 11.40 2.33
CA ALA A 65 9.32 12.83 2.20
C ALA A 65 9.31 13.33 0.75
N LEU A 66 9.78 12.53 -0.20
CA LEU A 66 9.87 12.92 -1.61
C LEU A 66 8.57 12.68 -2.38
N ALA A 67 7.60 12.00 -1.77
CA ALA A 67 6.33 11.73 -2.44
C ALA A 67 5.36 12.90 -2.25
N ARG A 68 4.45 13.03 -3.21
CA ARG A 68 3.29 13.90 -3.06
C ARG A 68 2.05 13.09 -3.36
N VAL A 69 1.28 12.80 -2.32
CA VAL A 69 0.06 12.01 -2.44
C VAL A 69 -1.10 12.96 -2.69
N ASP A 70 -1.72 12.82 -3.86
CA ASP A 70 -2.86 13.64 -4.24
C ASP A 70 -4.19 12.98 -3.87
N HIS A 71 -4.24 11.64 -3.94
CA HIS A 71 -5.48 10.91 -3.69
C HIS A 71 -5.19 9.51 -3.19
N VAL A 72 -5.98 9.04 -2.22
CA VAL A 72 -5.94 7.67 -1.71
C VAL A 72 -7.37 7.13 -1.74
N GLU A 73 -7.54 5.99 -2.40
CA GLU A 73 -8.80 5.27 -2.43
C GLU A 73 -8.62 3.92 -1.74
N VAL A 74 -9.52 3.61 -0.80
CA VAL A 74 -9.48 2.36 -0.04
C VAL A 74 -10.70 1.54 -0.40
N LEU A 75 -10.47 0.33 -0.92
CA LEU A 75 -11.53 -0.56 -1.41
C LEU A 75 -11.45 -1.89 -0.68
N ALA A 76 -12.60 -2.55 -0.49
CA ALA A 76 -12.62 -3.91 0.01
C ALA A 76 -11.97 -4.84 -1.02
N ALA A 77 -11.21 -5.82 -0.54
CA ALA A 77 -10.50 -6.77 -1.39
C ALA A 77 -10.58 -8.19 -0.81
N ASP A 78 -11.77 -8.58 -0.37
CA ASP A 78 -11.96 -9.82 0.37
C ASP A 78 -11.63 -11.08 -0.45
N ASN A 79 -11.63 -10.97 -1.78
CA ASN A 79 -11.28 -12.08 -2.67
C ASN A 79 -9.78 -12.19 -2.94
N GLU A 80 -8.97 -11.26 -2.44
CA GLU A 80 -7.52 -11.37 -2.53
C GLU A 80 -7.00 -12.35 -1.50
N LYS A 81 -5.88 -13.00 -1.82
CA LYS A 81 -5.24 -13.94 -0.92
C LYS A 81 -3.77 -13.60 -0.79
N PRO A 82 -3.44 -12.54 -0.04
CA PRO A 82 -2.05 -12.20 0.18
C PRO A 82 -1.36 -13.31 0.96
N GLY A 83 -0.15 -13.63 0.55
CA GLY A 83 0.64 -14.66 1.23
C GLY A 83 1.24 -14.15 2.53
N LYS A 84 2.30 -14.81 2.98
CA LYS A 84 3.03 -14.39 4.16
C LYS A 84 3.95 -13.21 3.81
N GLY A 85 4.14 -12.32 4.77
CA GLY A 85 5.03 -11.18 4.62
C GLY A 85 4.45 -10.10 3.74
N PHE A 86 5.27 -9.11 3.43
CA PHE A 86 4.89 -8.00 2.57
C PHE A 86 5.95 -7.83 1.50
N THR A 87 5.55 -7.86 0.24
CA THR A 87 6.47 -7.89 -0.89
C THR A 87 6.22 -6.76 -1.89
N LYS A 88 7.27 -6.42 -2.63
CA LYS A 88 7.22 -5.47 -3.71
C LYS A 88 7.14 -6.25 -5.02
N ARG A 89 6.14 -5.96 -5.86
CA ARG A 89 5.91 -6.66 -7.12
C ARG A 89 6.31 -5.79 -8.30
N PHE A 90 6.46 -6.42 -9.45
CA PHE A 90 6.71 -5.74 -10.70
C PHE A 90 5.53 -4.84 -11.10
N THR A 91 5.84 -3.81 -11.88
CA THR A 91 4.84 -2.89 -12.42
C THR A 91 3.84 -3.64 -13.32
N ALA A 92 2.59 -3.27 -13.18
CA ALA A 92 1.51 -3.87 -13.96
C ALA A 92 0.71 -2.83 -14.75
#